data_4995b0e12c062c56d7c03e31e8dd8b46
#
_entry.id   4995b0e12c062c56d7c03e31e8dd8b46
#
_cell.length_a   1.000
_cell.length_b   1.000
_cell.length_c   1.000
_cell.angle_alpha   90.00
_cell.angle_beta   90.00
_cell.angle_gamma   90.00
#
_symmetry.space_group_name_H-M   'P 1'
#
loop_
_entity.id
_entity.type
_entity.pdbx_description
1 polymer ?
#
loop_
_entity_poly.entity_id
_entity_poly.type
_entity_poly.pdbx_seq_one_letter_code
_entity_poly.pdbx_strand_id
1 'polypeptide(L)'
;MDIKVKKRNGRLESFTVDKINASAQRACEEIEDVSPSEIVLDAQLQLFDKITTREIDQALILSAREKIEKEPNYSFAAAQLLLNTLYKEVFKEGVDSDTFKLQYRKSFIQSIKKLVKEDRLDSRLLEFDLPRLSEALKIRRDKKLKYLGIQTLYDRYFIRLDDKICEAPQCFWMRVAMGLSINEEDKNGKAIEFYNLISQLLYTPSTPTLFNSGTTHSQLSSCYLNTFDDSIDGIFDGAWQEARKSKFAGGLGLDVTPFRSTGAYIKGTNGISSGLVPWL
;
A
#
# COMPACT_ATOMS: atom_id res chain seq x y z
N MET A 1 -12.64 37.08 7.19
CA MET A 1 -13.43 36.42 6.14
C MET A 1 -14.22 35.30 6.79
N ASP A 2 -15.53 35.23 6.55
CA ASP A 2 -16.35 34.12 7.06
C ASP A 2 -16.26 32.95 6.07
N ILE A 3 -15.23 32.12 6.25
CA ILE A 3 -14.95 30.96 5.39
C ILE A 3 -15.97 29.87 5.68
N LYS A 4 -16.64 29.36 4.66
CA LYS A 4 -17.51 28.19 4.74
C LYS A 4 -16.76 26.94 4.30
N VAL A 5 -17.05 25.82 4.96
CA VAL A 5 -16.44 24.51 4.68
C VAL A 5 -17.50 23.57 4.14
N LYS A 6 -17.21 22.92 3.02
CA LYS A 6 -18.07 21.88 2.45
C LYS A 6 -17.72 20.53 3.06
N LYS A 7 -18.67 19.96 3.78
CA LYS A 7 -18.55 18.63 4.41
C LYS A 7 -18.68 17.51 3.38
N ARG A 8 -18.22 16.30 3.74
CA ARG A 8 -18.31 15.09 2.88
C ARG A 8 -19.75 14.74 2.47
N ASN A 9 -20.77 15.13 3.26
CA ASN A 9 -22.19 14.98 2.93
C ASN A 9 -22.78 16.15 2.11
N GLY A 10 -21.94 17.07 1.63
CA GLY A 10 -22.33 18.22 0.82
C GLY A 10 -22.82 19.46 1.60
N ARG A 11 -23.03 19.39 2.92
CA ARG A 11 -23.45 20.53 3.74
C ARG A 11 -22.34 21.57 3.86
N LEU A 12 -22.75 22.85 3.92
CA LEU A 12 -21.86 23.96 4.23
C LEU A 12 -21.98 24.31 5.73
N GLU A 13 -20.82 24.43 6.41
CA GLU A 13 -20.71 24.86 7.80
C GLU A 13 -19.69 26.00 7.89
N SER A 14 -19.80 26.87 8.89
CA SER A 14 -18.78 27.87 9.16
C SER A 14 -17.48 27.18 9.57
N PHE A 15 -16.37 27.72 9.08
CA PHE A 15 -15.03 27.26 9.45
C PHE A 15 -14.77 27.49 10.94
N THR A 16 -14.22 26.49 11.62
CA THR A 16 -13.83 26.57 13.02
C THR A 16 -12.39 26.11 13.17
N VAL A 17 -11.52 27.02 13.61
CA VAL A 17 -10.08 26.76 13.82
C VAL A 17 -9.87 25.62 14.83
N ASP A 18 -10.74 25.50 15.84
CA ASP A 18 -10.60 24.47 16.87
C ASP A 18 -10.60 23.04 16.31
N LYS A 19 -11.35 22.78 15.22
CA LYS A 19 -11.37 21.46 14.58
C LYS A 19 -10.05 21.07 13.94
N ILE A 20 -9.37 22.02 13.31
CA ILE A 20 -8.05 21.76 12.70
C ILE A 20 -6.95 21.71 13.76
N ASN A 21 -7.04 22.57 14.81
CA ASN A 21 -6.14 22.51 15.96
C ASN A 21 -6.22 21.13 16.64
N ALA A 22 -7.42 20.64 16.94
CA ALA A 22 -7.61 19.32 17.53
C ALA A 22 -7.06 18.20 16.64
N SER A 23 -7.19 18.29 15.30
CA SER A 23 -6.64 17.32 14.39
C SER A 23 -5.11 17.31 14.38
N ALA A 24 -4.48 18.50 14.34
CA ALA A 24 -3.03 18.64 14.37
C ALA A 24 -2.46 18.20 15.74
N GLN A 25 -3.13 18.57 16.83
CA GLN A 25 -2.70 18.20 18.18
C GLN A 25 -2.68 16.67 18.36
N ARG A 26 -3.73 15.98 17.94
CA ARG A 26 -3.76 14.50 17.96
C ARG A 26 -2.68 13.87 17.09
N ALA A 27 -2.42 14.46 15.93
CA ALA A 27 -1.40 13.94 15.01
C ALA A 27 0.03 14.09 15.56
N CYS A 28 0.25 15.06 16.45
CA CYS A 28 1.53 15.29 17.11
C CYS A 28 1.63 14.63 18.49
N GLU A 29 0.57 13.96 18.97
CA GLU A 29 0.54 13.31 20.28
C GLU A 29 1.62 12.23 20.38
N GLU A 30 2.37 12.22 21.47
CA GLU A 30 3.49 11.30 21.72
C GLU A 30 4.67 11.43 20.74
N ILE A 31 4.78 12.56 19.98
CA ILE A 31 5.89 12.83 19.06
C ILE A 31 6.67 14.03 19.60
N GLU A 32 7.97 13.85 19.81
CA GLU A 32 8.88 14.90 20.28
C GLU A 32 9.25 15.87 19.16
N ASP A 33 9.58 17.11 19.51
CA ASP A 33 10.11 18.14 18.62
C ASP A 33 9.19 18.55 17.45
N VAL A 34 7.87 18.33 17.57
CA VAL A 34 6.88 18.78 16.57
C VAL A 34 5.89 19.76 17.19
N SER A 35 5.51 20.77 16.41
CA SER A 35 4.58 21.82 16.83
C SER A 35 3.25 21.73 16.07
N PRO A 36 2.14 21.34 16.72
CA PRO A 36 0.82 21.38 16.11
C PRO A 36 0.44 22.76 15.58
N SER A 37 0.82 23.82 16.31
CA SER A 37 0.50 25.20 15.95
C SER A 37 1.16 25.64 14.65
N GLU A 38 2.41 25.22 14.40
CA GLU A 38 3.10 25.52 13.15
C GLU A 38 2.43 24.82 11.95
N ILE A 39 1.98 23.58 12.11
CA ILE A 39 1.24 22.85 11.06
C ILE A 39 -0.05 23.61 10.72
N VAL A 40 -0.78 24.07 11.74
CA VAL A 40 -2.05 24.76 11.56
C VAL A 40 -1.86 26.13 10.92
N LEU A 41 -0.85 26.90 11.35
CA LEU A 41 -0.58 28.22 10.79
C LEU A 41 -0.29 28.16 9.29
N ASP A 42 0.58 27.24 8.87
CA ASP A 42 0.91 27.07 7.46
C ASP A 42 -0.27 26.55 6.65
N ALA A 43 -1.05 25.61 7.21
CA ALA A 43 -2.25 25.11 6.57
C ALA A 43 -3.33 26.19 6.39
N GLN A 44 -3.46 27.13 7.34
CA GLN A 44 -4.42 28.24 7.25
C GLN A 44 -4.17 29.15 6.05
N LEU A 45 -2.93 29.30 5.61
CA LEU A 45 -2.58 30.10 4.43
C LEU A 45 -3.15 29.52 3.13
N GLN A 46 -3.52 28.26 3.13
CA GLN A 46 -4.05 27.54 1.97
C GLN A 46 -5.60 27.46 1.96
N LEU A 47 -6.27 28.05 2.98
CA LEU A 47 -7.72 27.98 3.09
C LEU A 47 -8.43 29.05 2.24
N PHE A 48 -9.53 28.66 1.61
CA PHE A 48 -10.39 29.53 0.81
C PHE A 48 -11.88 29.21 1.07
N ASP A 49 -12.79 30.13 0.66
CA ASP A 49 -14.22 29.91 0.87
C ASP A 49 -14.74 28.69 0.12
N LYS A 50 -15.61 27.91 0.78
CA LYS A 50 -16.18 26.64 0.32
C LYS A 50 -15.16 25.50 0.13
N ILE A 51 -13.99 25.61 0.74
CA ILE A 51 -13.01 24.52 0.80
C ILE A 51 -13.67 23.26 1.36
N THR A 52 -13.32 22.09 0.81
CA THR A 52 -13.80 20.80 1.31
C THR A 52 -13.02 20.35 2.53
N THR A 53 -13.61 19.55 3.39
CA THR A 53 -12.88 18.93 4.52
C THR A 53 -11.72 18.06 4.06
N ARG A 54 -11.77 17.50 2.83
CA ARG A 54 -10.67 16.72 2.25
C ARG A 54 -9.49 17.60 1.89
N GLU A 55 -9.75 18.77 1.30
CA GLU A 55 -8.70 19.75 0.99
C GLU A 55 -8.05 20.31 2.25
N ILE A 56 -8.83 20.52 3.34
CA ILE A 56 -8.29 20.92 4.65
C ILE A 56 -7.39 19.79 5.22
N ASP A 57 -7.84 18.54 5.20
CA ASP A 57 -7.02 17.40 5.63
C ASP A 57 -5.71 17.36 4.82
N GLN A 58 -5.77 17.63 3.50
CA GLN A 58 -4.60 17.66 2.63
C GLN A 58 -3.66 18.84 2.92
N ALA A 59 -4.19 20.03 3.19
CA ALA A 59 -3.38 21.20 3.59
C ALA A 59 -2.59 20.91 4.88
N LEU A 60 -3.21 20.28 5.88
CA LEU A 60 -2.53 19.85 7.11
C LEU A 60 -1.40 18.84 6.83
N ILE A 61 -1.66 17.86 5.97
CA ILE A 61 -0.66 16.84 5.58
C ILE A 61 0.52 17.50 4.88
N LEU A 62 0.27 18.40 3.92
CA LEU A 62 1.31 19.12 3.18
C LEU A 62 2.14 20.00 4.10
N SER A 63 1.51 20.79 4.98
CA SER A 63 2.20 21.59 5.99
C SER A 63 3.15 20.77 6.87
N ALA A 64 2.69 19.61 7.36
CA ALA A 64 3.54 18.74 8.17
C ALA A 64 4.68 18.15 7.33
N ARG A 65 4.40 17.76 6.07
CA ARG A 65 5.39 17.19 5.15
C ARG A 65 6.54 18.15 4.84
N GLU A 66 6.24 19.42 4.60
CA GLU A 66 7.25 20.43 4.29
C GLU A 66 8.26 20.65 5.42
N LYS A 67 7.87 20.31 6.66
CA LYS A 67 8.74 20.46 7.83
C LYS A 67 9.68 19.25 8.05
N ILE A 68 9.53 18.14 7.33
CA ILE A 68 10.34 16.93 7.50
C ILE A 68 11.83 17.19 7.27
N GLU A 69 12.18 18.09 6.36
CA GLU A 69 13.59 18.44 6.09
C GLU A 69 14.26 19.15 7.27
N LYS A 70 13.50 19.89 8.07
CA LYS A 70 14.00 20.60 9.25
C LYS A 70 14.00 19.73 10.49
N GLU A 71 12.92 18.98 10.70
CA GLU A 71 12.73 18.08 11.83
C GLU A 71 12.09 16.75 11.34
N PRO A 72 12.88 15.65 11.29
CA PRO A 72 12.42 14.37 10.77
C PRO A 72 11.17 13.78 11.46
N ASN A 73 10.92 14.17 12.71
CA ASN A 73 9.77 13.70 13.47
C ASN A 73 8.42 14.16 12.89
N TYR A 74 8.40 15.25 12.11
CA TYR A 74 7.21 15.64 11.35
C TYR A 74 6.75 14.56 10.36
N SER A 75 7.64 13.61 10.01
CA SER A 75 7.24 12.46 9.19
C SER A 75 6.21 11.56 9.88
N PHE A 76 6.26 11.46 11.21
CA PHE A 76 5.23 10.76 11.97
C PHE A 76 3.94 11.59 12.07
N ALA A 77 4.04 12.90 12.32
CA ALA A 77 2.87 13.77 12.35
C ALA A 77 2.10 13.78 11.02
N ALA A 78 2.82 13.92 9.89
CA ALA A 78 2.22 13.83 8.56
C ALA A 78 1.59 12.45 8.30
N ALA A 79 2.22 11.36 8.78
CA ALA A 79 1.64 10.02 8.70
C ALA A 79 0.34 9.90 9.48
N GLN A 80 0.27 10.43 10.71
CA GLN A 80 -0.96 10.40 11.52
C GLN A 80 -2.10 11.20 10.87
N LEU A 81 -1.82 12.33 10.25
CA LEU A 81 -2.80 13.12 9.49
C LEU A 81 -3.34 12.33 8.29
N LEU A 82 -2.45 11.66 7.54
CA LEU A 82 -2.85 10.83 6.41
C LEU A 82 -3.65 9.59 6.86
N LEU A 83 -3.24 8.93 7.95
CA LEU A 83 -3.97 7.82 8.55
C LEU A 83 -5.40 8.23 8.97
N ASN A 84 -5.55 9.42 9.58
CA ASN A 84 -6.87 9.93 9.94
C ASN A 84 -7.77 10.14 8.70
N THR A 85 -7.19 10.60 7.60
CA THR A 85 -7.89 10.71 6.31
C THR A 85 -8.32 9.34 5.78
N LEU A 86 -7.40 8.38 5.80
CA LEU A 86 -7.67 6.99 5.40
C LEU A 86 -8.78 6.35 6.24
N TYR A 87 -8.74 6.52 7.56
CA TYR A 87 -9.77 5.98 8.45
C TYR A 87 -11.16 6.56 8.16
N LYS A 88 -11.25 7.87 7.89
CA LYS A 88 -12.50 8.51 7.47
C LYS A 88 -13.02 7.97 6.12
N GLU A 89 -12.12 7.56 5.22
CA GLU A 89 -12.50 6.95 3.93
C GLU A 89 -12.99 5.51 4.11
N VAL A 90 -12.29 4.71 4.90
CA VAL A 90 -12.58 3.27 5.08
C VAL A 90 -13.78 3.07 6.03
N PHE A 91 -13.78 3.78 7.16
CA PHE A 91 -14.78 3.56 8.23
C PHE A 91 -15.93 4.57 8.21
N LYS A 92 -15.84 5.63 7.41
CA LYS A 92 -16.76 6.79 7.39
C LYS A 92 -16.80 7.58 8.71
N GLU A 93 -15.93 7.25 9.65
CA GLU A 93 -15.82 7.88 10.97
C GLU A 93 -14.36 8.21 11.29
N GLY A 94 -14.14 9.21 12.15
CA GLY A 94 -12.80 9.59 12.62
C GLY A 94 -12.32 8.73 13.79
N VAL A 95 -11.05 8.89 14.15
CA VAL A 95 -10.36 8.19 15.26
C VAL A 95 -10.96 8.49 16.64
N ASP A 96 -11.81 9.52 16.74
CA ASP A 96 -12.32 10.08 18.01
C ASP A 96 -13.50 9.34 18.63
N SER A 97 -13.96 8.26 18.00
CA SER A 97 -15.09 7.52 18.55
C SER A 97 -14.62 6.43 19.52
N ASP A 98 -15.31 6.29 20.65
CA ASP A 98 -15.13 5.17 21.60
C ASP A 98 -15.29 3.81 20.88
N THR A 99 -15.89 3.81 19.69
CA THR A 99 -16.15 2.66 18.85
C THR A 99 -15.06 2.38 17.82
N PHE A 100 -14.03 3.24 17.68
CA PHE A 100 -13.02 3.14 16.63
C PHE A 100 -12.38 1.74 16.53
N LYS A 101 -11.95 1.19 17.65
CA LYS A 101 -11.34 -0.15 17.69
C LYS A 101 -12.31 -1.24 17.22
N LEU A 102 -13.58 -1.13 17.61
CA LEU A 102 -14.62 -2.08 17.19
C LEU A 102 -14.89 -1.95 15.69
N GLN A 103 -14.94 -0.74 15.16
CA GLN A 103 -15.17 -0.49 13.75
C GLN A 103 -14.01 -0.95 12.90
N TYR A 104 -12.78 -0.72 13.35
CA TYR A 104 -11.58 -1.22 12.67
C TYR A 104 -11.64 -2.74 12.50
N ARG A 105 -11.99 -3.48 13.57
CA ARG A 105 -12.15 -4.93 13.55
C ARG A 105 -13.30 -5.40 12.65
N LYS A 106 -14.45 -4.73 12.75
CA LYS A 106 -15.61 -5.02 11.88
C LYS A 106 -15.29 -4.78 10.41
N SER A 107 -14.58 -3.70 10.10
CA SER A 107 -14.21 -3.37 8.73
C SER A 107 -13.30 -4.43 8.11
N PHE A 108 -12.39 -5.03 8.87
CA PHE A 108 -11.56 -6.14 8.41
C PHE A 108 -12.43 -7.31 7.91
N ILE A 109 -13.37 -7.78 8.75
CA ILE A 109 -14.25 -8.90 8.38
C ILE A 109 -15.13 -8.53 7.19
N GLN A 110 -15.66 -7.31 7.16
CA GLN A 110 -16.53 -6.84 6.09
C GLN A 110 -15.77 -6.66 4.78
N SER A 111 -14.52 -6.15 4.81
CA SER A 111 -13.70 -5.98 3.62
C SER A 111 -13.31 -7.31 3.01
N ILE A 112 -12.87 -8.30 3.79
CA ILE A 112 -12.59 -9.64 3.28
C ILE A 112 -13.81 -10.23 2.59
N LYS A 113 -14.98 -10.25 3.25
CA LYS A 113 -16.22 -10.78 2.67
C LYS A 113 -16.63 -10.04 1.39
N LYS A 114 -16.55 -8.72 1.39
CA LYS A 114 -16.89 -7.89 0.24
C LYS A 114 -15.93 -8.14 -0.92
N LEU A 115 -14.63 -8.13 -0.67
CA LEU A 115 -13.62 -8.29 -1.71
C LEU A 115 -13.62 -9.70 -2.32
N VAL A 116 -13.96 -10.74 -1.54
CA VAL A 116 -14.19 -12.08 -2.08
C VAL A 116 -15.43 -12.10 -2.99
N LYS A 117 -16.53 -11.47 -2.57
CA LYS A 117 -17.75 -11.38 -3.39
C LYS A 117 -17.52 -10.67 -4.72
N GLU A 118 -16.63 -9.66 -4.74
CA GLU A 118 -16.26 -8.88 -5.93
C GLU A 118 -15.09 -9.51 -6.72
N ASP A 119 -14.79 -10.78 -6.48
CA ASP A 119 -13.72 -11.57 -7.14
C ASP A 119 -12.33 -10.91 -7.11
N ARG A 120 -12.05 -10.13 -6.05
CA ARG A 120 -10.74 -9.49 -5.83
C ARG A 120 -9.85 -10.31 -4.89
N LEU A 121 -10.46 -11.08 -3.97
CA LEU A 121 -9.76 -11.96 -3.04
C LEU A 121 -10.13 -13.41 -3.26
N ASP A 122 -9.19 -14.29 -2.94
CA ASP A 122 -9.37 -15.74 -2.98
C ASP A 122 -10.46 -16.17 -1.99
N SER A 123 -11.40 -16.99 -2.44
CA SER A 123 -12.52 -17.47 -1.63
C SER A 123 -12.08 -18.27 -0.41
N ARG A 124 -10.91 -18.94 -0.45
CA ARG A 124 -10.32 -19.66 0.68
C ARG A 124 -10.01 -18.76 1.89
N LEU A 125 -9.95 -17.43 1.71
CA LEU A 125 -9.81 -16.51 2.84
C LEU A 125 -11.04 -16.50 3.75
N LEU A 126 -12.20 -16.93 3.28
CA LEU A 126 -13.42 -17.10 4.09
C LEU A 126 -13.38 -18.33 5.01
N GLU A 127 -12.46 -19.25 4.78
CA GLU A 127 -12.26 -20.44 5.61
C GLU A 127 -11.45 -20.15 6.89
N PHE A 128 -10.85 -18.95 7.02
CA PHE A 128 -10.16 -18.52 8.22
C PHE A 128 -11.16 -18.11 9.30
N ASP A 129 -10.75 -18.23 10.55
CA ASP A 129 -11.48 -17.67 11.70
C ASP A 129 -11.32 -16.14 11.73
N LEU A 130 -12.11 -15.46 10.89
CA LEU A 130 -12.04 -14.00 10.75
C LEU A 130 -12.27 -13.25 12.07
N PRO A 131 -13.19 -13.66 12.98
CA PRO A 131 -13.29 -13.09 14.32
C PRO A 131 -11.98 -13.15 15.10
N ARG A 132 -11.36 -14.33 15.22
CA ARG A 132 -10.06 -14.54 15.89
C ARG A 132 -8.97 -13.66 15.28
N LEU A 133 -8.87 -13.61 13.95
CA LEU A 133 -7.89 -12.76 13.26
C LEU A 133 -8.15 -11.27 13.49
N SER A 134 -9.41 -10.84 13.52
CA SER A 134 -9.76 -9.44 13.81
C SER A 134 -9.36 -9.01 15.22
N GLU A 135 -9.45 -9.90 16.19
CA GLU A 135 -9.01 -9.66 17.57
C GLU A 135 -7.49 -9.58 17.69
N ALA A 136 -6.77 -10.30 16.85
CA ALA A 136 -5.31 -10.26 16.81
C ALA A 136 -4.74 -8.93 16.26
N LEU A 137 -5.55 -8.11 15.58
CA LEU A 137 -5.11 -6.83 15.03
C LEU A 137 -4.60 -5.87 16.12
N LYS A 138 -3.40 -5.33 15.91
CA LYS A 138 -2.72 -4.39 16.82
C LYS A 138 -2.72 -2.99 16.20
N ILE A 139 -3.84 -2.27 16.30
CA ILE A 139 -4.08 -0.96 15.65
C ILE A 139 -2.99 0.06 15.98
N ARG A 140 -2.43 0.04 17.19
CA ARG A 140 -1.31 0.92 17.58
C ARG A 140 -0.09 0.82 16.67
N ARG A 141 0.08 -0.29 15.92
CA ARG A 141 1.19 -0.44 14.98
C ARG A 141 1.10 0.49 13.78
N ASP A 142 -0.07 1.04 13.48
CA ASP A 142 -0.22 2.06 12.45
C ASP A 142 0.65 3.29 12.74
N LYS A 143 0.84 3.64 14.03
CA LYS A 143 1.72 4.74 14.47
C LYS A 143 3.21 4.53 14.17
N LYS A 144 3.65 3.32 13.83
CA LYS A 144 5.04 3.03 13.42
C LYS A 144 5.36 3.50 12.00
N LEU A 145 4.35 3.74 11.18
CA LEU A 145 4.54 4.16 9.80
C LEU A 145 4.94 5.63 9.73
N LYS A 146 6.00 5.91 8.99
CA LYS A 146 6.39 7.26 8.58
C LYS A 146 5.58 7.69 7.35
N TYR A 147 5.57 9.00 7.07
CA TYR A 147 4.77 9.57 5.98
C TYR A 147 4.98 8.85 4.63
N LEU A 148 6.22 8.67 4.19
CA LEU A 148 6.51 8.00 2.91
C LEU A 148 5.97 6.56 2.88
N GLY A 149 6.06 5.85 3.99
CA GLY A 149 5.56 4.48 4.09
C GLY A 149 4.03 4.40 3.94
N ILE A 150 3.29 5.20 4.73
CA ILE A 150 1.82 5.18 4.62
C ILE A 150 1.33 5.79 3.31
N GLN A 151 2.00 6.82 2.78
CA GLN A 151 1.67 7.40 1.47
C GLN A 151 1.83 6.36 0.37
N THR A 152 2.92 5.59 0.39
CA THR A 152 3.15 4.50 -0.58
C THR A 152 2.08 3.42 -0.49
N LEU A 153 1.71 3.01 0.74
CA LEU A 153 0.61 2.05 0.93
C LEU A 153 -0.72 2.59 0.42
N TYR A 154 -1.02 3.85 0.72
CA TYR A 154 -2.24 4.53 0.31
C TYR A 154 -2.36 4.64 -1.21
N ASP A 155 -1.29 5.03 -1.89
CA ASP A 155 -1.31 5.28 -3.34
C ASP A 155 -1.29 3.98 -4.16
N ARG A 156 -0.61 2.94 -3.67
CA ARG A 156 -0.24 1.79 -4.50
C ARG A 156 -0.72 0.43 -4.00
N TYR A 157 -0.85 0.19 -2.69
CA TYR A 157 -0.96 -1.17 -2.17
C TYR A 157 -2.34 -1.55 -1.63
N PHE A 158 -3.08 -0.61 -1.06
CA PHE A 158 -4.41 -0.91 -0.56
C PHE A 158 -5.38 -1.23 -1.70
N ILE A 159 -6.13 -2.31 -1.55
CA ILE A 159 -7.14 -2.70 -2.55
C ILE A 159 -8.23 -1.63 -2.63
N ARG A 160 -8.58 -1.26 -3.86
CA ARG A 160 -9.65 -0.31 -4.18
C ARG A 160 -10.77 -1.00 -4.94
N LEU A 161 -12.00 -0.59 -4.66
CA LEU A 161 -13.19 -0.87 -5.45
C LEU A 161 -13.82 0.47 -5.84
N ASP A 162 -14.00 0.72 -7.14
CA ASP A 162 -14.54 1.99 -7.67
C ASP A 162 -13.82 3.20 -7.05
N ASP A 163 -12.50 3.20 -7.09
CA ASP A 163 -11.57 4.19 -6.53
C ASP A 163 -11.64 4.38 -5.01
N LYS A 164 -12.45 3.58 -4.30
CA LYS A 164 -12.55 3.62 -2.83
C LYS A 164 -11.63 2.59 -2.19
N ILE A 165 -10.80 3.05 -1.27
CA ILE A 165 -9.95 2.17 -0.47
C ILE A 165 -10.81 1.27 0.43
N CYS A 166 -10.50 -0.01 0.45
CA CYS A 166 -11.22 -1.02 1.22
C CYS A 166 -10.44 -1.55 2.43
N GLU A 167 -9.17 -1.17 2.59
CA GLU A 167 -8.27 -1.70 3.62
C GLU A 167 -7.65 -0.58 4.44
N ALA A 168 -7.61 -0.77 5.77
CA ALA A 168 -6.74 -0.02 6.66
C ALA A 168 -5.42 -0.79 6.87
N PRO A 169 -4.32 -0.16 7.37
CA PRO A 169 -3.00 -0.79 7.37
C PRO A 169 -2.94 -2.17 8.05
N GLN A 170 -3.54 -2.32 9.24
CA GLN A 170 -3.51 -3.62 9.91
C GLN A 170 -4.39 -4.67 9.20
N CYS A 171 -5.46 -4.26 8.51
CA CYS A 171 -6.28 -5.15 7.68
C CYS A 171 -5.48 -5.63 6.47
N PHE A 172 -4.74 -4.73 5.83
CA PHE A 172 -3.83 -5.04 4.73
C PHE A 172 -2.74 -6.05 5.15
N TRP A 173 -2.04 -5.80 6.27
CA TRP A 173 -1.01 -6.71 6.75
C TRP A 173 -1.58 -8.10 7.09
N MET A 174 -2.78 -8.14 7.69
CA MET A 174 -3.44 -9.40 8.00
C MET A 174 -3.88 -10.14 6.72
N ARG A 175 -4.39 -9.45 5.68
CA ARG A 175 -4.72 -10.06 4.39
C ARG A 175 -3.49 -10.68 3.74
N VAL A 176 -2.36 -9.95 3.72
CA VAL A 176 -1.10 -10.48 3.18
C VAL A 176 -0.68 -11.74 3.92
N ALA A 177 -0.74 -11.72 5.26
CA ALA A 177 -0.39 -12.86 6.10
C ALA A 177 -1.33 -14.07 5.87
N MET A 178 -2.65 -13.82 5.73
CA MET A 178 -3.62 -14.88 5.40
C MET A 178 -3.30 -15.52 4.05
N GLY A 179 -3.01 -14.73 3.03
CA GLY A 179 -2.66 -15.23 1.70
C GLY A 179 -1.42 -16.12 1.70
N LEU A 180 -0.42 -15.79 2.53
CA LEU A 180 0.78 -16.62 2.72
C LEU A 180 0.49 -17.91 3.49
N SER A 181 -0.58 -17.95 4.27
CA SER A 181 -0.92 -19.06 5.17
C SER A 181 -2.02 -19.99 4.66
N ILE A 182 -2.52 -19.77 3.44
CA ILE A 182 -3.67 -20.55 2.89
C ILE A 182 -3.43 -22.06 2.92
N ASN A 183 -2.21 -22.51 2.69
CA ASN A 183 -1.85 -23.92 2.59
C ASN A 183 -1.23 -24.49 3.88
N GLU A 184 -1.18 -23.71 4.97
CA GLU A 184 -0.64 -24.16 6.25
C GLU A 184 -1.67 -25.01 7.02
N GLU A 185 -1.23 -26.03 7.79
CA GLU A 185 -2.11 -26.85 8.63
C GLU A 185 -2.85 -26.00 9.68
N ASP A 186 -2.10 -25.21 10.48
CA ASP A 186 -2.67 -24.17 11.36
C ASP A 186 -2.65 -22.82 10.64
N LYS A 187 -3.46 -22.68 9.60
CA LYS A 187 -3.52 -21.44 8.81
C LYS A 187 -3.85 -20.20 9.64
N ASN A 188 -4.66 -20.32 10.70
CA ASN A 188 -5.00 -19.19 11.57
C ASN A 188 -3.84 -18.76 12.47
N GLY A 189 -3.14 -19.72 13.08
CA GLY A 189 -1.96 -19.45 13.89
C GLY A 189 -0.83 -18.87 13.05
N LYS A 190 -0.57 -19.43 11.86
CA LYS A 190 0.45 -18.94 10.93
C LYS A 190 0.13 -17.57 10.37
N ALA A 191 -1.13 -17.26 10.08
CA ALA A 191 -1.53 -15.92 9.69
C ALA A 191 -1.23 -14.89 10.79
N ILE A 192 -1.49 -15.21 12.06
CA ILE A 192 -1.16 -14.32 13.18
C ILE A 192 0.34 -14.18 13.35
N GLU A 193 1.12 -15.26 13.19
CA GLU A 193 2.58 -15.24 13.27
C GLU A 193 3.17 -14.32 12.18
N PHE A 194 2.82 -14.53 10.92
CA PHE A 194 3.29 -13.72 9.79
C PHE A 194 2.83 -12.27 9.90
N TYR A 195 1.57 -12.03 10.29
CA TYR A 195 1.06 -10.70 10.58
C TYR A 195 1.92 -9.98 11.64
N ASN A 196 2.30 -10.69 12.70
CA ASN A 196 3.13 -10.08 13.75
C ASN A 196 4.51 -9.69 13.25
N LEU A 197 5.14 -10.45 12.37
CA LEU A 197 6.42 -10.10 11.77
C LEU A 197 6.31 -8.89 10.84
N ILE A 198 5.35 -8.91 9.92
CA ILE A 198 5.18 -7.90 8.88
C ILE A 198 4.68 -6.58 9.48
N SER A 199 3.65 -6.60 10.32
CA SER A 199 3.03 -5.40 10.89
C SER A 199 3.91 -4.68 11.92
N GLN A 200 4.93 -5.35 12.46
CA GLN A 200 5.96 -4.73 13.29
C GLN A 200 7.14 -4.15 12.48
N LEU A 201 7.13 -4.34 11.15
CA LEU A 201 8.21 -3.97 10.24
C LEU A 201 9.53 -4.70 10.53
N LEU A 202 9.45 -5.89 11.13
CA LEU A 202 10.61 -6.77 11.34
C LEU A 202 10.98 -7.49 10.03
N TYR A 203 10.02 -7.65 9.14
CA TYR A 203 10.19 -8.17 7.79
C TYR A 203 9.24 -7.47 6.84
N THR A 204 9.72 -7.06 5.68
CA THR A 204 8.90 -6.47 4.63
C THR A 204 8.96 -7.35 3.38
N PRO A 205 7.84 -7.98 2.99
CA PRO A 205 7.78 -8.74 1.74
C PRO A 205 8.02 -7.86 0.51
N SER A 206 8.38 -8.51 -0.59
CA SER A 206 8.52 -7.83 -1.88
C SER A 206 7.18 -7.31 -2.42
N THR A 207 7.27 -6.37 -3.35
CA THR A 207 6.10 -5.74 -3.98
C THR A 207 5.04 -6.73 -4.50
N PRO A 208 5.38 -7.78 -5.26
CA PRO A 208 4.36 -8.73 -5.73
C PRO A 208 3.64 -9.45 -4.58
N THR A 209 4.34 -9.80 -3.51
CA THR A 209 3.72 -10.41 -2.33
C THR A 209 2.74 -9.45 -1.67
N LEU A 210 3.13 -8.19 -1.48
CA LEU A 210 2.25 -7.17 -0.89
C LEU A 210 1.01 -6.91 -1.73
N PHE A 211 1.14 -6.88 -3.06
CA PHE A 211 0.01 -6.68 -3.96
C PHE A 211 -0.92 -7.89 -4.03
N ASN A 212 -0.36 -9.08 -4.25
CA ASN A 212 -1.10 -10.21 -4.76
C ASN A 212 -1.43 -11.26 -3.70
N SER A 213 -0.79 -11.22 -2.51
CA SER A 213 -1.09 -12.22 -1.46
C SER A 213 -2.54 -12.14 -1.02
N GLY A 214 -3.23 -13.27 -1.08
CA GLY A 214 -4.65 -13.40 -0.76
C GLY A 214 -5.60 -12.91 -1.85
N THR A 215 -5.10 -12.46 -3.01
CA THR A 215 -5.95 -12.11 -4.16
C THR A 215 -6.25 -13.33 -5.04
N THR A 216 -7.23 -13.20 -5.95
CA THR A 216 -7.54 -14.22 -6.96
C THR A 216 -6.38 -14.45 -7.94
N HIS A 217 -5.42 -13.52 -7.99
CA HIS A 217 -4.24 -13.60 -8.83
C HIS A 217 -2.96 -13.60 -7.97
N SER A 218 -2.71 -14.70 -7.26
CA SER A 218 -1.66 -14.83 -6.25
C SER A 218 -0.28 -15.14 -6.88
N GLN A 219 0.27 -14.17 -7.64
CA GLN A 219 1.65 -14.19 -8.11
C GLN A 219 2.51 -13.44 -7.09
N LEU A 220 3.40 -14.15 -6.37
CA LEU A 220 4.14 -13.62 -5.22
C LEU A 220 5.64 -13.42 -5.48
N SER A 221 6.19 -13.98 -6.57
CA SER A 221 7.61 -13.90 -6.88
C SER A 221 7.99 -12.53 -7.45
N SER A 222 9.10 -11.97 -6.98
CA SER A 222 9.56 -10.65 -7.43
C SER A 222 10.57 -10.72 -8.57
N CYS A 223 11.34 -11.84 -8.66
CA CYS A 223 12.45 -11.94 -9.59
C CYS A 223 12.48 -13.31 -10.26
N TYR A 224 12.82 -13.30 -11.54
CA TYR A 224 12.92 -14.49 -12.39
C TYR A 224 14.23 -14.44 -13.16
N LEU A 225 14.89 -15.60 -13.31
CA LEU A 225 16.07 -15.77 -14.13
C LEU A 225 15.72 -16.69 -15.28
N ASN A 226 16.07 -16.31 -16.48
CA ASN A 226 15.92 -17.11 -17.70
C ASN A 226 17.26 -17.20 -18.42
N THR A 227 17.53 -18.37 -19.02
CA THR A 227 18.59 -18.57 -19.98
C THR A 227 17.97 -18.66 -21.37
N PHE A 228 18.49 -17.91 -22.33
CA PHE A 228 18.05 -17.95 -23.72
C PHE A 228 18.91 -18.92 -24.50
N ASP A 229 18.28 -19.80 -25.26
CA ASP A 229 18.97 -20.65 -26.21
C ASP A 229 19.40 -19.87 -27.45
N ASP A 230 20.56 -20.23 -28.03
CA ASP A 230 21.08 -19.61 -29.24
C ASP A 230 20.38 -20.17 -30.51
N SER A 231 19.07 -19.95 -30.56
CA SER A 231 18.21 -20.29 -31.70
C SER A 231 17.08 -19.24 -31.83
N ILE A 232 16.53 -19.10 -33.02
CA ILE A 232 15.40 -18.18 -33.25
C ILE A 232 14.23 -18.54 -32.32
N ASP A 233 13.85 -19.81 -32.24
CA ASP A 233 12.76 -20.27 -31.40
C ASP A 233 13.05 -20.00 -29.90
N GLY A 234 14.26 -20.32 -29.42
CA GLY A 234 14.66 -20.06 -28.04
C GLY A 234 14.66 -18.59 -27.66
N ILE A 235 15.06 -17.71 -28.58
CA ILE A 235 15.09 -16.27 -28.38
C ILE A 235 13.65 -15.72 -28.27
N PHE A 236 12.77 -16.05 -29.22
CA PHE A 236 11.39 -15.56 -29.20
C PHE A 236 10.54 -16.18 -28.09
N ASP A 237 10.76 -17.45 -27.75
CA ASP A 237 10.12 -18.08 -26.59
C ASP A 237 10.54 -17.39 -25.28
N GLY A 238 11.85 -17.14 -25.15
CA GLY A 238 12.38 -16.37 -24.03
C GLY A 238 11.74 -14.98 -23.92
N ALA A 239 11.72 -14.23 -25.02
CA ALA A 239 11.09 -12.89 -25.05
C ALA A 239 9.61 -12.92 -24.69
N TRP A 240 8.88 -13.94 -25.16
CA TRP A 240 7.47 -14.13 -24.82
C TRP A 240 7.26 -14.44 -23.33
N GLN A 241 8.09 -15.31 -22.74
CA GLN A 241 8.07 -15.61 -21.32
C GLN A 241 8.37 -14.37 -20.49
N GLU A 242 9.36 -13.56 -20.89
CA GLU A 242 9.72 -12.31 -20.24
C GLU A 242 8.56 -11.31 -20.24
N ALA A 243 7.90 -11.12 -21.40
CA ALA A 243 6.74 -10.24 -21.49
C ALA A 243 5.62 -10.65 -20.52
N ARG A 244 5.36 -11.96 -20.38
CA ARG A 244 4.36 -12.48 -19.44
C ARG A 244 4.73 -12.23 -17.98
N LYS A 245 5.98 -12.47 -17.60
CA LYS A 245 6.48 -12.26 -16.23
C LYS A 245 6.43 -10.77 -15.86
N SER A 246 6.88 -9.91 -16.80
CA SER A 246 6.87 -8.45 -16.64
C SER A 246 5.45 -7.89 -16.44
N LYS A 247 4.45 -8.43 -17.14
CA LYS A 247 3.04 -8.04 -16.98
C LYS A 247 2.56 -8.10 -15.53
N PHE A 248 3.09 -9.04 -14.75
CA PHE A 248 2.71 -9.27 -13.35
C PHE A 248 3.73 -8.70 -12.35
N ALA A 249 4.46 -7.65 -12.76
CA ALA A 249 5.44 -6.93 -11.93
C ALA A 249 6.64 -7.79 -11.48
N GLY A 250 6.99 -8.84 -12.24
CA GLY A 250 8.22 -9.61 -12.03
C GLY A 250 9.44 -8.87 -12.56
N GLY A 251 10.51 -8.79 -11.77
CA GLY A 251 11.83 -8.39 -12.25
C GLY A 251 12.49 -9.52 -13.05
N LEU A 252 13.23 -9.20 -14.08
CA LEU A 252 13.77 -10.16 -15.03
C LEU A 252 15.29 -10.06 -15.09
N GLY A 253 15.97 -11.21 -15.04
CA GLY A 253 17.38 -11.36 -15.30
C GLY A 253 17.59 -12.36 -16.43
N LEU A 254 18.34 -11.94 -17.45
CA LEU A 254 18.58 -12.74 -18.65
C LEU A 254 20.02 -13.26 -18.65
N ASP A 255 20.17 -14.57 -18.74
CA ASP A 255 21.44 -15.18 -19.07
C ASP A 255 21.55 -15.36 -20.58
N VAL A 256 22.47 -14.64 -21.16
CA VAL A 256 22.78 -14.63 -22.59
C VAL A 256 24.07 -15.34 -22.92
N THR A 257 24.68 -16.03 -21.94
CA THR A 257 25.94 -16.77 -22.11
C THR A 257 25.91 -17.78 -23.28
N PRO A 258 24.79 -18.48 -23.55
CA PRO A 258 24.72 -19.42 -24.67
C PRO A 258 24.82 -18.78 -26.06
N PHE A 259 24.59 -17.45 -26.19
CA PHE A 259 24.65 -16.80 -27.50
C PHE A 259 26.03 -16.87 -28.12
N ARG A 260 26.11 -17.23 -29.40
CA ARG A 260 27.36 -17.20 -30.14
C ARG A 260 27.94 -15.80 -30.29
N SER A 261 29.23 -15.70 -30.21
CA SER A 261 29.94 -14.41 -30.30
C SER A 261 29.84 -13.78 -31.69
N THR A 262 30.12 -12.48 -31.74
CA THR A 262 30.32 -11.77 -33.01
C THR A 262 31.40 -12.46 -33.82
N GLY A 263 31.20 -12.67 -35.11
CA GLY A 263 32.09 -13.35 -36.02
C GLY A 263 31.98 -14.88 -36.04
N ALA A 264 31.17 -15.48 -35.15
CA ALA A 264 30.92 -16.93 -35.19
C ALA A 264 30.14 -17.34 -36.44
N TYR A 265 30.52 -18.46 -37.05
CA TYR A 265 29.88 -19.00 -38.26
C TYR A 265 28.49 -19.56 -37.97
N ILE A 266 27.52 -19.22 -38.82
CA ILE A 266 26.13 -19.70 -38.73
C ILE A 266 25.94 -20.79 -39.80
N LYS A 267 25.99 -22.05 -39.40
CA LYS A 267 25.92 -23.21 -40.27
C LYS A 267 24.69 -23.25 -41.17
N GLY A 268 23.51 -22.80 -40.67
CA GLY A 268 22.24 -22.89 -41.41
C GLY A 268 22.10 -21.87 -42.55
N THR A 269 22.75 -20.74 -42.47
CA THR A 269 22.65 -19.63 -43.46
C THR A 269 23.94 -19.34 -44.16
N ASN A 270 25.01 -20.03 -43.82
CA ASN A 270 26.36 -19.77 -44.32
C ASN A 270 26.83 -18.32 -44.03
N GLY A 271 26.29 -17.70 -43.01
CA GLY A 271 26.54 -16.34 -42.57
C GLY A 271 27.43 -16.23 -41.33
N ILE A 272 27.62 -15.01 -40.90
CA ILE A 272 28.41 -14.67 -39.70
C ILE A 272 27.53 -13.98 -38.69
N SER A 273 27.64 -14.38 -37.40
CA SER A 273 26.90 -13.78 -36.30
C SER A 273 27.29 -12.32 -36.09
N SER A 274 26.34 -11.45 -35.91
CA SER A 274 26.53 -10.08 -35.48
C SER A 274 26.69 -9.95 -33.94
N GLY A 275 26.53 -11.06 -33.21
CA GLY A 275 26.59 -11.10 -31.76
C GLY A 275 25.30 -10.67 -31.08
N LEU A 276 25.36 -10.46 -29.78
CA LEU A 276 24.21 -10.19 -28.92
C LEU A 276 23.60 -8.79 -29.11
N VAL A 277 24.44 -7.74 -29.26
CA VAL A 277 23.98 -6.34 -29.23
C VAL A 277 22.92 -6.00 -30.29
N PRO A 278 23.00 -6.48 -31.54
CA PRO A 278 21.98 -6.25 -32.54
C PRO A 278 20.64 -6.96 -32.24
N TRP A 279 20.65 -7.84 -31.26
CA TRP A 279 19.49 -8.63 -30.82
C TRP A 279 18.67 -7.93 -29.75
N LEU A 280 19.33 -7.17 -28.86
CA LEU A 280 18.74 -6.39 -27.77
C LEU A 280 18.22 -5.05 -28.25
#